data_4eb890caa2fd0593bc375c1600537d32
#
_entry.id   4eb890caa2fd0593bc375c1600537d32
#
_cell.length_a   1.000
_cell.length_b   1.000
_cell.length_c   1.000
_cell.angle_alpha   90.00
_cell.angle_beta   90.00
_cell.angle_gamma   90.00
#
_symmetry.space_group_name_H-M   'P 1'
#
loop_
_entity.id
_entity.type
_entity.pdbx_description
1 polymer ?
#
loop_
_entity_poly.entity_id
_entity_poly.type
_entity_poly.pdbx_seq_one_letter_code
_entity_poly.pdbx_strand_id
1 'polypeptide(L)'
;VQIGSTILEIYGIDNAYFSPTFDLTNAFELPDPEVYSILLAHIPVPEKYAPFGADLVLCGDTHGGVVQLPFLGPVYDDGIWLPEVLGDADTVYDKGIFPCGTGKLFVTSGIGNYPNIPIRFLNRPEIAVLKIMPE
;
A
#
# COMPACT_ATOMS: atom_id res chain seq x y z
N VAL A 1 5.87 -12.05 15.73
CA VAL A 1 5.74 -11.19 16.92
C VAL A 1 4.64 -11.75 17.81
N GLN A 2 4.87 -11.84 19.12
CA GLN A 2 3.86 -12.27 20.08
C GLN A 2 3.32 -11.10 20.89
N ILE A 3 2.00 -10.98 20.95
CA ILE A 3 1.30 -9.96 21.73
C ILE A 3 0.31 -10.67 22.66
N GLY A 4 0.66 -10.80 23.95
CA GLY A 4 -0.11 -11.63 24.87
C GLY A 4 -0.07 -13.10 24.47
N SER A 5 -1.23 -13.69 24.17
CA SER A 5 -1.35 -15.05 23.64
C SER A 5 -1.44 -15.13 22.11
N THR A 6 -1.50 -13.97 21.43
CA THR A 6 -1.65 -13.90 19.98
C THR A 6 -0.29 -13.80 19.29
N ILE A 7 -0.12 -14.55 18.22
CA ILE A 7 1.05 -14.49 17.34
C ILE A 7 0.65 -13.70 16.09
N LEU A 8 1.56 -12.84 15.65
CA LEU A 8 1.48 -12.13 14.37
C LEU A 8 2.72 -12.43 13.54
N GLU A 9 2.55 -12.73 12.29
CA GLU A 9 3.65 -12.77 11.32
C GLU A 9 3.83 -11.40 10.69
N ILE A 10 5.07 -10.92 10.64
CA ILE A 10 5.40 -9.64 10.02
C ILE A 10 6.53 -9.85 9.02
N TYR A 11 6.25 -9.56 7.78
CA TYR A 11 7.17 -9.60 6.66
C TYR A 11 7.52 -8.18 6.22
N GLY A 12 8.70 -7.98 5.68
CA GLY A 12 9.11 -6.66 5.17
C GLY A 12 9.96 -6.78 3.93
N ILE A 13 9.70 -5.93 2.95
CA ILE A 13 10.47 -5.84 1.71
C ILE A 13 10.99 -4.43 1.49
N ASP A 14 12.21 -4.33 0.97
CA ASP A 14 12.81 -3.07 0.56
C ASP A 14 12.46 -2.76 -0.90
N ASN A 15 12.44 -1.48 -1.25
CA ASN A 15 12.27 -0.98 -2.61
C ASN A 15 13.30 -1.54 -3.61
N ALA A 16 14.50 -1.87 -3.14
CA ALA A 16 15.55 -2.48 -3.97
C ALA A 16 15.12 -3.79 -4.63
N TYR A 17 14.12 -4.47 -4.08
CA TYR A 17 13.56 -5.70 -4.63
C TYR A 17 12.46 -5.47 -5.67
N PHE A 18 12.22 -4.22 -6.06
CA PHE A 18 11.18 -3.86 -7.04
C PHE A 18 11.65 -4.09 -8.49
N SER A 19 12.16 -5.27 -8.76
CA SER A 19 12.42 -5.68 -10.14
C SER A 19 11.14 -6.28 -10.76
N PRO A 20 10.99 -6.22 -12.10
CA PRO A 20 9.87 -6.87 -12.78
C PRO A 20 9.76 -8.38 -12.50
N THR A 21 10.88 -9.00 -12.14
CA THR A 21 10.99 -10.45 -11.86
C THR A 21 10.87 -10.80 -10.38
N PHE A 22 10.64 -9.82 -9.51
CA PHE A 22 10.53 -10.07 -8.08
C PHE A 22 9.26 -10.87 -7.76
N ASP A 23 9.44 -11.97 -7.03
CA ASP A 23 8.38 -12.85 -6.58
C ASP A 23 8.56 -13.11 -5.08
N LEU A 24 7.61 -12.69 -4.27
CA LEU A 24 7.60 -12.85 -2.82
C LEU A 24 7.61 -14.32 -2.39
N THR A 25 6.96 -15.18 -3.17
CA THR A 25 6.87 -16.61 -2.87
C THR A 25 8.21 -17.33 -2.99
N ASN A 26 9.17 -16.72 -3.69
CA ASN A 26 10.55 -17.20 -3.76
C ASN A 26 11.45 -16.61 -2.66
N ALA A 27 11.04 -15.52 -2.05
CA ALA A 27 11.82 -14.80 -1.03
C ALA A 27 11.48 -15.24 0.40
N PHE A 28 10.23 -15.63 0.63
CA PHE A 28 9.70 -16.02 1.93
C PHE A 28 8.89 -17.32 1.83
N GLU A 29 8.80 -18.04 2.94
CA GLU A 29 7.75 -19.05 3.11
C GLU A 29 6.39 -18.34 3.12
N LEU A 30 5.36 -19.01 2.60
CA LEU A 30 4.00 -18.46 2.63
C LEU A 30 3.52 -18.30 4.07
N PRO A 31 2.70 -17.28 4.35
CA PRO A 31 2.13 -17.07 5.68
C PRO A 31 1.36 -18.31 6.17
N ASP A 32 1.45 -18.58 7.46
CA ASP A 32 0.62 -19.62 8.10
C ASP A 32 -0.86 -19.16 8.08
N PRO A 33 -1.77 -19.93 7.46
CA PRO A 33 -3.18 -19.53 7.37
C PRO A 33 -3.90 -19.42 8.73
N GLU A 34 -3.33 -19.97 9.80
CA GLU A 34 -3.89 -19.85 11.16
C GLU A 34 -3.32 -18.66 11.93
N VAL A 35 -2.37 -17.92 11.35
CA VAL A 35 -1.70 -16.78 11.96
C VAL A 35 -1.90 -15.52 11.15
N TYR A 36 -2.41 -14.47 11.78
CA TYR A 36 -2.59 -13.19 11.09
C TYR A 36 -1.25 -12.62 10.61
N SER A 37 -1.18 -12.31 9.34
CA SER A 37 0.05 -11.93 8.64
C SER A 37 -0.01 -10.50 8.11
N ILE A 38 1.11 -9.77 8.27
CA ILE A 38 1.25 -8.38 7.80
C ILE A 38 2.49 -8.30 6.91
N LEU A 39 2.32 -7.79 5.69
CA LEU A 39 3.41 -7.44 4.80
C LEU A 39 3.64 -5.93 4.82
N LEU A 40 4.86 -5.52 5.15
CA LEU A 40 5.32 -4.14 5.05
C LEU A 40 6.01 -3.95 3.70
N ALA A 41 5.43 -3.13 2.85
CA ALA A 41 5.97 -2.78 1.55
C ALA A 41 5.89 -1.25 1.37
N HIS A 42 6.68 -0.68 0.45
CA HIS A 42 6.63 0.76 0.22
C HIS A 42 5.69 1.10 -0.94
N ILE A 43 5.87 0.47 -2.07
CA ILE A 43 5.14 0.73 -3.31
C ILE A 43 3.87 -0.11 -3.37
N PRO A 44 2.69 0.44 -3.67
CA PRO A 44 1.43 -0.31 -3.71
C PRO A 44 1.24 -1.03 -5.05
N VAL A 45 1.71 -2.28 -5.14
CA VAL A 45 1.56 -3.15 -6.32
C VAL A 45 0.87 -4.47 -5.92
N PRO A 46 -0.46 -4.44 -5.71
CA PRO A 46 -1.20 -5.57 -5.16
C PRO A 46 -1.09 -6.84 -5.99
N GLU A 47 -0.93 -6.74 -7.30
CA GLU A 47 -0.75 -7.91 -8.18
C GLU A 47 0.51 -8.72 -7.85
N LYS A 48 1.52 -8.10 -7.26
CA LYS A 48 2.74 -8.78 -6.77
C LYS A 48 2.57 -9.36 -5.37
N TYR A 49 1.68 -8.77 -4.57
CA TYR A 49 1.49 -9.19 -3.18
C TYR A 49 0.38 -10.23 -3.02
N ALA A 50 -0.64 -10.18 -3.89
CA ALA A 50 -1.77 -11.10 -3.85
C ALA A 50 -1.39 -12.58 -3.86
N PRO A 51 -0.42 -13.06 -4.65
CA PRO A 51 0.02 -14.47 -4.63
C PRO A 51 0.67 -14.89 -3.32
N PHE A 52 1.24 -13.95 -2.57
CA PHE A 52 1.86 -14.21 -1.27
C PHE A 52 0.82 -14.51 -0.18
N GLY A 53 -0.37 -13.89 -0.26
CA GLY A 53 -1.51 -14.22 0.59
C GLY A 53 -1.46 -13.62 2.00
N ALA A 54 -0.74 -12.51 2.22
CA ALA A 54 -0.79 -11.81 3.49
C ALA A 54 -2.19 -11.22 3.75
N ASP A 55 -2.65 -11.26 5.02
CA ASP A 55 -3.95 -10.72 5.42
C ASP A 55 -4.01 -9.19 5.28
N LEU A 56 -2.90 -8.54 5.55
CA LEU A 56 -2.78 -7.09 5.45
C LEU A 56 -1.44 -6.68 4.82
N VAL A 57 -1.51 -5.90 3.76
CA VAL A 57 -0.35 -5.24 3.17
C VAL A 57 -0.38 -3.77 3.51
N LEU A 58 0.72 -3.23 4.03
CA LEU A 58 0.85 -1.81 4.37
C LEU A 58 1.80 -1.13 3.40
N CYS A 59 1.30 -0.10 2.71
CA CYS A 59 2.07 0.67 1.73
C CYS A 59 1.99 2.18 1.98
N GLY A 60 2.89 2.89 1.34
CA GLY A 60 2.93 4.35 1.26
C GLY A 60 3.24 4.79 -0.17
N ASP A 61 4.38 5.45 -0.39
CA ASP A 61 4.98 5.89 -1.65
C ASP A 61 4.20 6.98 -2.40
N THR A 62 2.96 6.73 -2.73
CA THR A 62 2.09 7.60 -3.54
C THR A 62 1.82 8.96 -2.94
N HIS A 63 2.13 9.15 -1.65
CA HIS A 63 1.82 10.36 -0.89
C HIS A 63 0.34 10.78 -0.97
N GLY A 64 -0.54 9.85 -1.35
CA GLY A 64 -1.95 10.08 -1.60
C GLY A 64 -2.22 10.91 -2.86
N GLY A 65 -1.30 10.91 -3.84
CA GLY A 65 -1.29 11.87 -4.94
C GLY A 65 -1.09 13.30 -4.45
N VAL A 66 -0.20 14.07 -5.03
CA VAL A 66 0.19 15.41 -4.53
C VAL A 66 -1.00 16.36 -4.42
N VAL A 67 -1.93 16.27 -5.36
CA VAL A 67 -3.16 17.06 -5.45
C VAL A 67 -4.36 16.13 -5.41
N GLN A 68 -5.23 16.34 -4.44
CA GLN A 68 -6.49 15.63 -4.31
C GLN A 68 -7.66 16.56 -4.64
N LEU A 69 -8.45 16.25 -5.64
CA LEU A 69 -9.67 17.00 -5.93
C LEU A 69 -10.90 16.31 -5.34
N PRO A 70 -11.85 17.08 -4.76
CA PRO A 70 -13.10 16.53 -4.29
C PRO A 70 -13.81 15.80 -5.45
N PHE A 71 -14.28 14.58 -5.18
CA PHE A 71 -15.01 13.69 -6.11
C PHE A 71 -14.19 13.11 -7.27
N LEU A 72 -13.02 13.68 -7.59
CA LEU A 72 -12.16 13.21 -8.68
C LEU A 72 -10.96 12.39 -8.18
N GLY A 73 -10.57 12.58 -6.91
CA GLY A 73 -9.41 11.90 -6.34
C GLY A 73 -8.07 12.54 -6.70
N PRO A 74 -6.98 11.76 -6.77
CA PRO A 74 -5.66 12.26 -7.06
C PRO A 74 -5.57 12.77 -8.50
N VAL A 75 -4.86 13.89 -8.71
CA VAL A 75 -4.63 14.45 -10.06
C VAL A 75 -3.16 14.49 -10.46
N TYR A 76 -2.26 14.15 -9.55
CA TYR A 76 -0.84 14.07 -9.85
C TYR A 76 -0.15 13.03 -8.96
N ASP A 77 0.54 12.10 -9.58
CA ASP A 77 1.36 11.08 -8.93
C ASP A 77 2.57 10.76 -9.82
N ASP A 78 3.78 10.75 -9.22
CA ASP A 78 5.06 10.40 -9.84
C ASP A 78 5.30 10.95 -11.26
N GLY A 79 5.00 12.23 -11.47
CA GLY A 79 5.16 12.87 -12.77
C GLY A 79 3.98 12.70 -13.73
N ILE A 80 2.97 11.95 -13.36
CA ILE A 80 1.77 11.69 -14.16
C ILE A 80 0.60 12.51 -13.62
N TRP A 81 -0.12 13.18 -14.51
CA TRP A 81 -1.37 13.85 -14.16
C TRP A 81 -2.54 12.90 -14.25
N LEU A 82 -3.25 12.78 -13.13
CA LEU A 82 -4.44 11.96 -12.96
C LEU A 82 -5.66 12.87 -12.74
N PRO A 83 -6.90 12.39 -12.88
CA PRO A 83 -7.20 11.08 -13.45
C PRO A 83 -6.80 11.06 -14.94
N GLU A 84 -6.40 9.94 -15.44
CA GLU A 84 -6.44 9.74 -16.90
C GLU A 84 -7.92 9.84 -17.32
N VAL A 85 -8.31 11.06 -17.64
CA VAL A 85 -9.73 11.49 -17.71
C VAL A 85 -10.50 10.76 -18.82
N LEU A 86 -9.83 9.99 -19.67
CA LEU A 86 -10.38 9.47 -20.91
C LEU A 86 -9.89 8.08 -21.32
N GLY A 87 -9.27 7.31 -20.45
CA GLY A 87 -8.82 5.94 -20.74
C GLY A 87 -9.28 4.93 -19.69
N ASP A 88 -9.08 3.64 -19.96
CA ASP A 88 -9.22 2.56 -18.99
C ASP A 88 -8.21 2.80 -17.85
N ALA A 89 -8.61 3.63 -16.90
CA ALA A 89 -7.79 3.93 -15.75
C ALA A 89 -7.65 2.68 -14.91
N ASP A 90 -6.46 2.12 -14.87
CA ASP A 90 -6.08 1.16 -13.84
C ASP A 90 -6.41 1.77 -12.48
N THR A 91 -6.80 0.94 -11.52
CA THR A 91 -7.12 1.41 -10.18
C THR A 91 -5.93 2.16 -9.62
N VAL A 92 -6.13 3.43 -9.26
CA VAL A 92 -5.09 4.25 -8.63
C VAL A 92 -5.06 3.95 -7.14
N TYR A 93 -3.97 3.36 -6.68
CA TYR A 93 -3.75 3.04 -5.26
C TYR A 93 -3.15 4.25 -4.52
N ASP A 94 -3.91 5.34 -4.45
CA ASP A 94 -3.45 6.61 -3.87
C ASP A 94 -3.42 6.59 -2.35
N LYS A 95 -4.54 6.29 -1.70
CA LYS A 95 -4.70 6.12 -0.26
C LYS A 95 -6.01 5.42 0.07
N GLY A 96 -6.02 4.68 1.16
CA GLY A 96 -7.22 3.96 1.62
C GLY A 96 -7.00 2.46 1.72
N ILE A 97 -8.10 1.71 1.66
CA ILE A 97 -8.10 0.25 1.75
C ILE A 97 -8.57 -0.31 0.42
N PHE A 98 -7.79 -1.21 -0.14
CA PHE A 98 -8.04 -1.87 -1.42
C PHE A 98 -8.00 -3.40 -1.26
N PRO A 99 -8.64 -4.18 -2.13
CA PRO A 99 -8.46 -5.63 -2.18
C PRO A 99 -7.03 -6.02 -2.56
N CYS A 100 -6.51 -7.10 -1.97
CA CYS A 100 -5.22 -7.69 -2.33
C CYS A 100 -5.28 -9.21 -2.18
N GLY A 101 -5.66 -9.92 -3.23
CA GLY A 101 -5.92 -11.35 -3.13
C GLY A 101 -7.06 -11.64 -2.15
N THR A 102 -6.80 -12.49 -1.17
CA THR A 102 -7.72 -12.79 -0.06
C THR A 102 -7.65 -11.75 1.07
N GLY A 103 -6.57 -10.98 1.12
CA GLY A 103 -6.32 -9.96 2.14
C GLY A 103 -6.69 -8.55 1.68
N LYS A 104 -6.10 -7.57 2.35
CA LYS A 104 -6.31 -6.13 2.10
C LYS A 104 -4.98 -5.40 1.96
N LEU A 105 -4.97 -4.42 1.07
CA LEU A 105 -3.90 -3.45 0.93
C LEU A 105 -4.35 -2.14 1.58
N PHE A 106 -3.57 -1.62 2.50
CA PHE A 106 -3.75 -0.28 3.04
C PHE A 106 -2.63 0.63 2.54
N VAL A 107 -3.00 1.74 1.92
CA VAL A 107 -2.08 2.77 1.46
C VAL A 107 -2.29 4.03 2.28
N THR A 108 -1.22 4.54 2.89
CA THR A 108 -1.26 5.80 3.63
C THR A 108 -0.65 6.93 2.82
N SER A 109 -1.22 8.12 2.89
CA SER A 109 -0.63 9.31 2.30
C SER A 109 0.64 9.79 3.03
N GLY A 110 0.87 9.31 4.25
CA GLY A 110 2.05 9.63 5.04
C GLY A 110 2.25 11.11 5.31
N ILE A 111 3.43 11.45 5.83
CA ILE A 111 3.83 12.83 6.17
C ILE A 111 4.84 13.44 5.19
N GLY A 112 5.39 12.63 4.28
CA GLY A 112 6.42 13.03 3.31
C GLY A 112 5.85 13.91 2.19
N ASN A 113 6.73 14.50 1.41
CA ASN A 113 6.43 15.20 0.16
C ASN A 113 7.38 14.73 -0.94
N TYR A 114 6.96 14.87 -2.19
CA TYR A 114 7.88 14.67 -3.31
C TYR A 114 9.03 15.68 -3.26
N PRO A 115 10.27 15.27 -3.51
CA PRO A 115 11.43 16.17 -3.44
C PRO A 115 11.30 17.40 -4.34
N ASN A 116 10.67 17.24 -5.50
CA ASN A 116 10.54 18.27 -6.51
C ASN A 116 9.23 19.08 -6.41
N ILE A 117 8.28 18.62 -5.60
CA ILE A 117 6.97 19.28 -5.42
C ILE A 117 6.64 19.27 -3.91
N PRO A 118 7.17 20.25 -3.15
CA PRO A 118 7.01 20.28 -1.70
C PRO A 118 5.61 20.77 -1.26
N ILE A 119 4.63 20.71 -2.14
CA ILE A 119 3.27 21.23 -1.89
C ILE A 119 2.29 20.07 -1.99
N ARG A 120 1.43 19.94 -0.96
CA ARG A 120 0.23 19.11 -1.00
C ARG A 120 -0.99 20.03 -1.12
N PHE A 121 -1.86 19.76 -2.09
CA PHE A 121 -3.09 20.52 -2.26
C PHE A 121 -4.31 19.64 -2.00
N LEU A 122 -5.14 20.03 -1.03
CA LEU A 122 -6.29 19.24 -0.55
C LEU A 122 -5.97 17.81 -0.09
N ASN A 123 -4.69 17.53 0.12
CA ASN A 123 -4.14 16.24 0.52
C ASN A 123 -3.29 16.43 1.79
N ARG A 124 -3.92 16.36 2.95
CA ARG A 124 -3.25 16.61 4.23
C ARG A 124 -2.28 15.47 4.56
N PRO A 125 -1.12 15.78 5.18
CA PRO A 125 -0.27 14.76 5.79
C PRO A 125 -1.08 13.89 6.76
N GLU A 126 -0.76 12.59 6.80
CA GLU A 126 -1.51 11.61 7.56
C GLU A 126 -0.58 10.72 8.39
N ILE A 127 -0.99 10.44 9.63
CA ILE A 127 -0.50 9.33 10.43
C ILE A 127 -1.69 8.40 10.65
N ALA A 128 -1.65 7.23 10.04
CA ALA A 128 -2.71 6.24 10.16
C ALA A 128 -2.52 5.37 11.40
N VAL A 129 -3.61 5.14 12.13
CA VAL A 129 -3.66 4.17 13.21
C VAL A 129 -4.60 3.03 12.81
N LEU A 130 -4.05 1.84 12.66
CA LEU A 130 -4.81 0.64 12.31
C LEU A 130 -5.07 -0.17 13.58
N LYS A 131 -6.31 -0.54 13.79
CA LYS A 131 -6.72 -1.44 14.87
C LYS A 131 -7.15 -2.77 14.28
N ILE A 132 -6.38 -3.82 14.57
CA ILE A 132 -6.72 -5.19 14.21
C ILE A 132 -7.53 -5.77 15.37
N MET A 133 -8.67 -6.36 15.05
CA MET A 133 -9.56 -6.98 16.02
C MET A 133 -9.91 -8.39 15.56
N PRO A 134 -10.04 -9.36 16.48
CA PRO A 134 -10.59 -10.66 16.13
C PRO A 134 -12.03 -10.49 15.62
N GLU A 135 -12.42 -11.36 14.70
CA GLU A 135 -13.81 -11.48 14.25
C GLU A 135 -14.73 -12.02 15.35
#